data_b1ed04b614b1981d82688e800cadfb38
#
_entry.id   b1ed04b614b1981d82688e800cadfb38
#
_cell.length_a   1.000
_cell.length_b   1.000
_cell.length_c   1.000
_cell.angle_alpha   90.00
_cell.angle_beta   90.00
_cell.angle_gamma   90.00
#
_symmetry.space_group_name_H-M   'P 1'
#
loop_
_entity.id
_entity.type
_entity.pdbx_description
1 polymer ?
#
loop_
_entity_poly.entity_id
_entity_poly.type
_entity_poly.pdbx_seq_one_letter_code
_entity_poly.pdbx_strand_id
1 'polypeptide(L)'
;MNRFLHIVIFTFLLSPAFGQNKKALIVAISDYPKASGFRGINSNNDIPIIQSALIKLGFSEKNISIIKNEGATKKLILNALQNDFLKTLNKGDIAYFHFSGHGQQVQDLNGDELDGYDEALVPFDASSDFSPGVYEGENHITDDELNLVYNKIRTKLGPKGHFMLTIDACHSGTSTRAIGCARGTDIAIAPEAYRQKTDRTKHDMNQSETKPEDESQMASMIAFFGSMANQLNYEIQGEDGKNYGALSYAFSKAVHALKPESSYQQLFDRIKLIVGMHINNQIPEASGILAQPVLGGRYLGTPNYFRVKEWQDQHTITLDGGFLNGITPGTVMGFYQP
;
A
#
# COMPACT_ATOMS: atom_id res chain seq x y z
N MET A 1 -62.14 19.67 37.55
CA MET A 1 -61.13 20.09 36.56
C MET A 1 -59.96 19.10 36.61
N ASN A 2 -60.07 17.98 35.88
CA ASN A 2 -59.01 16.94 35.85
C ASN A 2 -57.97 17.28 34.79
N ARG A 3 -56.73 17.54 35.23
CA ARG A 3 -55.57 17.69 34.34
C ARG A 3 -54.96 16.31 34.09
N PHE A 4 -55.11 15.81 32.85
CA PHE A 4 -54.37 14.64 32.39
C PHE A 4 -52.94 15.04 32.05
N LEU A 5 -51.97 14.44 32.79
CA LEU A 5 -50.54 14.57 32.52
C LEU A 5 -50.19 13.54 31.48
N HIS A 6 -49.89 13.99 30.24
CA HIS A 6 -49.35 13.10 29.20
C HIS A 6 -47.83 12.95 29.39
N ILE A 7 -47.41 11.77 29.84
CA ILE A 7 -45.98 11.40 29.90
C ILE A 7 -45.63 10.85 28.52
N VAL A 8 -44.83 11.59 27.75
CA VAL A 8 -44.21 11.11 26.50
C VAL A 8 -42.94 10.39 26.88
N ILE A 9 -42.92 9.06 26.82
CA ILE A 9 -41.73 8.24 26.99
C ILE A 9 -40.97 8.22 25.67
N PHE A 10 -39.86 8.97 25.62
CA PHE A 10 -38.88 8.86 24.54
C PHE A 10 -38.05 7.60 24.75
N THR A 11 -38.42 6.51 24.08
CA THR A 11 -37.54 5.33 23.96
C THR A 11 -36.38 5.66 23.03
N PHE A 12 -35.23 5.98 23.59
CA PHE A 12 -33.97 5.98 22.85
C PHE A 12 -33.66 4.52 22.46
N LEU A 13 -33.93 4.17 21.21
CA LEU A 13 -33.38 2.95 20.60
C LEU A 13 -31.86 3.15 20.52
N LEU A 14 -31.14 2.69 21.53
CA LEU A 14 -29.72 2.47 21.45
C LEU A 14 -29.49 1.38 20.39
N SER A 15 -29.34 1.78 19.13
CA SER A 15 -28.76 0.89 18.13
C SER A 15 -27.41 0.47 18.65
N PRO A 16 -27.11 -0.83 18.79
CA PRO A 16 -25.77 -1.25 19.16
C PRO A 16 -24.84 -0.71 18.09
N ALA A 17 -23.96 0.19 18.47
CA ALA A 17 -22.84 0.56 17.65
C ALA A 17 -21.98 -0.70 17.57
N PHE A 18 -22.22 -1.54 16.56
CA PHE A 18 -21.28 -2.59 16.20
C PHE A 18 -20.00 -1.88 15.84
N GLY A 19 -19.04 -1.88 16.76
CA GLY A 19 -17.71 -1.34 16.52
C GLY A 19 -17.16 -2.02 15.26
N GLN A 20 -16.62 -1.23 14.32
CA GLN A 20 -15.98 -1.75 13.12
C GLN A 20 -14.92 -2.78 13.53
N ASN A 21 -15.05 -4.01 13.07
CA ASN A 21 -13.99 -4.99 13.25
C ASN A 21 -12.80 -4.63 12.37
N LYS A 22 -11.61 -4.80 12.91
CA LYS A 22 -10.36 -4.58 12.20
C LYS A 22 -9.66 -5.90 12.03
N LYS A 23 -9.33 -6.27 10.80
CA LYS A 23 -8.68 -7.53 10.45
C LYS A 23 -7.48 -7.27 9.56
N ALA A 24 -6.40 -7.99 9.80
CA ALA A 24 -5.16 -7.84 9.06
C ALA A 24 -4.61 -9.18 8.59
N LEU A 25 -3.97 -9.16 7.42
CA LEU A 25 -3.12 -10.22 6.91
C LEU A 25 -1.73 -9.64 6.65
N ILE A 26 -0.71 -10.23 7.26
CA ILE A 26 0.70 -9.92 7.06
C ILE A 26 1.35 -11.09 6.33
N VAL A 27 1.99 -10.82 5.20
CA VAL A 27 2.82 -11.77 4.46
C VAL A 27 4.26 -11.26 4.49
N ALA A 28 5.20 -12.10 4.93
CA ALA A 28 6.61 -11.74 5.02
C ALA A 28 7.51 -12.92 4.60
N ILE A 29 8.41 -12.69 3.65
CA ILE A 29 9.28 -13.73 3.10
C ILE A 29 10.74 -13.27 3.21
N SER A 30 11.48 -13.92 4.12
CA SER A 30 12.92 -13.68 4.32
C SER A 30 13.78 -14.73 3.67
N ASP A 31 13.38 -15.99 3.85
CA ASP A 31 14.22 -17.15 3.56
C ASP A 31 13.76 -17.79 2.24
N TYR A 32 14.10 -17.15 1.13
CA TYR A 32 13.82 -17.72 -0.20
C TYR A 32 14.67 -18.97 -0.45
N PRO A 33 14.14 -19.99 -1.17
CA PRO A 33 14.90 -21.17 -1.54
C PRO A 33 16.15 -20.79 -2.36
N LYS A 34 17.30 -21.39 -2.08
CA LYS A 34 18.51 -21.12 -2.87
C LYS A 34 18.33 -21.37 -4.36
N ALA A 35 17.51 -22.36 -4.72
CA ALA A 35 17.20 -22.70 -6.10
C ALA A 35 16.32 -21.66 -6.78
N SER A 36 15.66 -20.77 -6.05
CA SER A 36 14.81 -19.71 -6.63
C SER A 36 15.60 -18.60 -7.31
N GLY A 37 16.91 -18.48 -7.02
CA GLY A 37 17.73 -17.38 -7.49
C GLY A 37 17.58 -16.07 -6.67
N PHE A 38 16.57 -15.96 -5.82
CA PHE A 38 16.41 -14.83 -4.92
C PHE A 38 17.30 -14.98 -3.70
N ARG A 39 17.91 -13.86 -3.29
CA ARG A 39 18.66 -13.80 -2.03
C ARG A 39 17.75 -13.68 -0.82
N GLY A 40 18.21 -14.10 0.33
CA GLY A 40 17.53 -13.82 1.60
C GLY A 40 17.51 -12.32 1.92
N ILE A 41 16.44 -11.88 2.57
CA ILE A 41 16.22 -10.50 3.05
C ILE A 41 15.66 -10.55 4.47
N ASN A 42 15.42 -9.39 5.09
CA ASN A 42 15.06 -9.34 6.51
C ASN A 42 13.55 -9.10 6.77
N SER A 43 12.67 -9.52 5.85
CA SER A 43 11.21 -9.28 5.94
C SER A 43 10.57 -9.83 7.22
N ASN A 44 11.11 -10.91 7.81
CA ASN A 44 10.60 -11.45 9.07
C ASN A 44 10.74 -10.46 10.24
N ASN A 45 11.70 -9.52 10.16
CA ASN A 45 11.85 -8.47 11.17
C ASN A 45 10.73 -7.43 11.08
N ASP A 46 10.08 -7.31 9.93
CA ASP A 46 8.98 -6.37 9.72
C ASP A 46 7.71 -6.81 10.46
N ILE A 47 7.51 -8.12 10.66
CA ILE A 47 6.32 -8.67 11.30
C ILE A 47 6.03 -8.00 12.65
N PRO A 48 6.93 -8.00 13.64
CA PRO A 48 6.63 -7.46 14.97
C PRO A 48 6.39 -5.93 14.94
N ILE A 49 7.07 -5.19 14.08
CA ILE A 49 6.89 -3.73 14.01
C ILE A 49 5.57 -3.36 13.33
N ILE A 50 5.15 -4.11 12.30
CA ILE A 50 3.84 -3.95 11.66
C ILE A 50 2.72 -4.37 12.62
N GLN A 51 2.85 -5.50 13.32
CA GLN A 51 1.87 -5.89 14.35
C GLN A 51 1.72 -4.80 15.41
N SER A 52 2.82 -4.26 15.93
CA SER A 52 2.80 -3.17 16.91
C SER A 52 2.08 -1.93 16.39
N ALA A 53 2.34 -1.55 15.13
CA ALA A 53 1.66 -0.43 14.48
C ALA A 53 0.13 -0.70 14.35
N LEU A 54 -0.25 -1.91 13.96
CA LEU A 54 -1.66 -2.30 13.85
C LEU A 54 -2.38 -2.30 15.20
N ILE A 55 -1.74 -2.79 16.26
CA ILE A 55 -2.28 -2.74 17.62
C ILE A 55 -2.49 -1.27 18.04
N LYS A 56 -1.53 -0.39 17.75
CA LYS A 56 -1.66 1.07 17.98
C LYS A 56 -2.84 1.66 17.22
N LEU A 57 -3.14 1.18 16.02
CA LEU A 57 -4.29 1.54 15.20
C LEU A 57 -5.60 0.86 15.65
N GLY A 58 -5.58 0.08 16.74
CA GLY A 58 -6.75 -0.56 17.34
C GLY A 58 -7.14 -1.89 16.72
N PHE A 59 -6.23 -2.57 16.02
CA PHE A 59 -6.43 -3.98 15.67
C PHE A 59 -6.23 -4.86 16.91
N SER A 60 -7.06 -5.87 17.07
CA SER A 60 -6.84 -6.90 18.06
C SER A 60 -5.83 -7.92 17.54
N GLU A 61 -4.88 -8.33 18.36
CA GLU A 61 -3.84 -9.30 17.97
C GLU A 61 -4.44 -10.59 17.39
N LYS A 62 -5.52 -11.09 17.94
CA LYS A 62 -6.25 -12.27 17.43
C LYS A 62 -6.84 -12.10 16.01
N ASN A 63 -6.94 -10.88 15.53
CA ASN A 63 -7.45 -10.54 14.20
C ASN A 63 -6.32 -10.22 13.21
N ILE A 64 -5.06 -10.47 13.58
CA ILE A 64 -3.89 -10.32 12.72
C ILE A 64 -3.39 -11.71 12.36
N SER A 65 -3.59 -12.10 11.11
CA SER A 65 -3.07 -13.35 10.54
C SER A 65 -1.70 -13.11 9.93
N ILE A 66 -0.81 -14.09 10.04
CA ILE A 66 0.56 -14.00 9.53
C ILE A 66 0.86 -15.23 8.69
N ILE A 67 1.42 -14.98 7.50
CA ILE A 67 2.00 -15.99 6.62
C ILE A 67 3.46 -15.63 6.39
N LYS A 68 4.38 -16.57 6.56
CA LYS A 68 5.81 -16.30 6.38
C LYS A 68 6.54 -17.44 5.69
N ASN A 69 7.63 -17.08 5.00
CA ASN A 69 8.58 -18.00 4.36
C ASN A 69 7.86 -19.10 3.56
N GLU A 70 8.14 -20.38 3.83
CA GLU A 70 7.59 -21.55 3.12
C GLU A 70 6.05 -21.62 3.11
N GLY A 71 5.40 -20.95 4.05
CA GLY A 71 3.93 -20.80 4.05
C GLY A 71 3.42 -19.78 3.04
N ALA A 72 4.31 -18.92 2.50
CA ALA A 72 3.93 -17.82 1.63
C ALA A 72 4.10 -18.17 0.13
N THR A 73 3.62 -19.33 -0.30
CA THR A 73 3.50 -19.67 -1.73
C THR A 73 2.38 -18.89 -2.39
N LYS A 74 2.44 -18.70 -3.73
CA LYS A 74 1.37 -18.01 -4.49
C LYS A 74 -0.01 -18.55 -4.12
N LYS A 75 -0.15 -19.87 -4.19
CA LYS A 75 -1.42 -20.54 -3.88
C LYS A 75 -1.93 -20.24 -2.48
N LEU A 76 -1.04 -20.28 -1.47
CA LEU A 76 -1.44 -20.06 -0.08
C LEU A 76 -1.76 -18.59 0.20
N ILE A 77 -0.99 -17.65 -0.38
CA ILE A 77 -1.27 -16.20 -0.25
C ILE A 77 -2.63 -15.88 -0.87
N LEU A 78 -2.88 -16.30 -2.13
CA LEU A 78 -4.15 -16.04 -2.80
C LEU A 78 -5.32 -16.74 -2.10
N ASN A 79 -5.13 -17.97 -1.61
CA ASN A 79 -6.17 -18.65 -0.82
C ASN A 79 -6.48 -17.89 0.48
N ALA A 80 -5.45 -17.44 1.20
CA ALA A 80 -5.64 -16.66 2.41
C ALA A 80 -6.42 -15.36 2.14
N LEU A 81 -6.09 -14.64 1.07
CA LEU A 81 -6.79 -13.41 0.70
C LEU A 81 -8.23 -13.69 0.25
N GLN A 82 -8.45 -14.65 -0.65
CA GLN A 82 -9.75 -14.88 -1.30
C GLN A 82 -10.71 -15.70 -0.47
N ASN A 83 -10.21 -16.64 0.32
CA ASN A 83 -11.04 -17.58 1.07
C ASN A 83 -11.07 -17.27 2.56
N ASP A 84 -9.91 -17.14 3.20
CA ASP A 84 -9.88 -17.02 4.65
C ASP A 84 -10.16 -15.59 5.09
N PHE A 85 -9.43 -14.62 4.54
CA PHE A 85 -9.57 -13.21 4.89
C PHE A 85 -10.93 -12.67 4.44
N LEU A 86 -11.26 -12.83 3.15
CA LEU A 86 -12.53 -12.35 2.57
C LEU A 86 -13.76 -12.93 3.28
N LYS A 87 -13.76 -14.24 3.66
CA LYS A 87 -14.89 -14.85 4.38
C LYS A 87 -15.12 -14.25 5.75
N THR A 88 -14.06 -13.77 6.41
CA THR A 88 -14.16 -13.23 7.77
C THR A 88 -14.60 -11.78 7.82
N LEU A 89 -14.60 -11.07 6.68
CA LEU A 89 -14.98 -9.67 6.57
C LEU A 89 -16.49 -9.49 6.48
N ASN A 90 -16.99 -8.40 7.06
CA ASN A 90 -18.37 -7.95 6.98
C ASN A 90 -18.45 -6.54 6.43
N LYS A 91 -19.65 -6.12 6.01
CA LYS A 91 -19.88 -4.73 5.59
C LYS A 91 -19.53 -3.75 6.70
N GLY A 92 -18.73 -2.74 6.36
CA GLY A 92 -18.30 -1.71 7.30
C GLY A 92 -17.04 -2.07 8.09
N ASP A 93 -16.51 -3.29 7.98
CA ASP A 93 -15.23 -3.66 8.61
C ASP A 93 -14.05 -2.91 7.99
N ILE A 94 -12.91 -2.93 8.67
CA ILE A 94 -11.62 -2.42 8.22
C ILE A 94 -10.70 -3.61 7.94
N ALA A 95 -10.18 -3.67 6.73
CA ALA A 95 -9.21 -4.66 6.28
C ALA A 95 -7.84 -4.02 6.09
N TYR A 96 -6.78 -4.74 6.44
CA TYR A 96 -5.40 -4.36 6.20
C TYR A 96 -4.63 -5.53 5.61
N PHE A 97 -3.86 -5.25 4.55
CA PHE A 97 -2.94 -6.21 3.95
C PHE A 97 -1.52 -5.65 3.93
N HIS A 98 -0.56 -6.46 4.35
CA HIS A 98 0.86 -6.15 4.28
C HIS A 98 1.60 -7.25 3.54
N PHE A 99 2.43 -6.85 2.59
CA PHE A 99 3.41 -7.73 1.97
C PHE A 99 4.80 -7.17 2.16
N SER A 100 5.71 -8.01 2.60
CA SER A 100 7.13 -7.72 2.74
C SER A 100 7.94 -8.87 2.13
N GLY A 101 8.62 -8.59 1.02
CA GLY A 101 9.31 -9.61 0.23
C GLY A 101 10.02 -9.02 -0.97
N HIS A 102 10.40 -9.86 -1.90
CA HIS A 102 10.85 -9.42 -3.22
C HIS A 102 9.67 -9.08 -4.12
N GLY A 103 9.92 -8.18 -5.07
CA GLY A 103 9.08 -7.95 -6.25
C GLY A 103 9.90 -8.12 -7.51
N GLN A 104 9.24 -8.38 -8.62
CA GLN A 104 9.86 -8.56 -9.92
C GLN A 104 8.85 -8.24 -11.02
N GLN A 105 9.31 -7.69 -12.14
CA GLN A 105 8.46 -7.54 -13.32
C GLN A 105 8.31 -8.88 -14.04
N VAL A 106 7.11 -9.15 -14.55
CA VAL A 106 6.82 -10.28 -15.44
C VAL A 106 6.35 -9.75 -16.79
N GLN A 107 6.43 -10.56 -17.83
CA GLN A 107 5.91 -10.16 -19.13
C GLN A 107 4.41 -9.88 -19.05
N ASP A 108 4.02 -8.69 -19.52
CA ASP A 108 2.62 -8.37 -19.74
C ASP A 108 2.04 -9.26 -20.86
N LEU A 109 1.03 -10.04 -20.52
CA LEU A 109 0.38 -10.97 -21.44
C LEU A 109 -0.95 -10.44 -22.00
N ASN A 110 -1.54 -9.44 -21.34
CA ASN A 110 -2.83 -8.86 -21.73
C ASN A 110 -2.65 -7.56 -22.57
N GLY A 111 -1.48 -6.93 -22.52
CA GLY A 111 -1.08 -5.79 -23.35
C GLY A 111 -1.62 -4.47 -22.87
N ASP A 112 -1.88 -4.31 -21.58
CA ASP A 112 -2.41 -3.09 -20.97
C ASP A 112 -1.31 -2.19 -20.35
N GLU A 113 -0.08 -2.72 -20.19
CA GLU A 113 1.05 -1.95 -19.70
C GLU A 113 1.89 -1.35 -20.84
N LEU A 114 2.21 -0.04 -20.72
CA LEU A 114 2.95 0.68 -21.76
C LEU A 114 4.40 0.23 -21.91
N ASP A 115 5.02 -0.21 -20.84
CA ASP A 115 6.38 -0.75 -20.85
C ASP A 115 6.42 -2.25 -21.17
N GLY A 116 5.23 -2.90 -21.25
CA GLY A 116 5.07 -4.31 -21.57
C GLY A 116 5.38 -5.25 -20.40
N TYR A 117 5.31 -4.77 -19.16
CA TYR A 117 5.57 -5.60 -17.98
C TYR A 117 4.57 -5.34 -16.88
N ASP A 118 4.00 -6.40 -16.30
CA ASP A 118 3.24 -6.38 -15.06
C ASP A 118 4.18 -6.30 -13.86
N GLU A 119 3.82 -5.54 -12.83
CA GLU A 119 4.44 -5.63 -11.53
C GLU A 119 3.95 -6.87 -10.79
N ALA A 120 4.88 -7.58 -10.16
CA ALA A 120 4.50 -8.80 -9.44
C ALA A 120 5.18 -8.92 -8.07
N LEU A 121 4.43 -9.41 -7.10
CA LEU A 121 4.97 -9.91 -5.85
C LEU A 121 5.64 -11.26 -6.09
N VAL A 122 6.73 -11.52 -5.36
CA VAL A 122 7.48 -12.77 -5.44
C VAL A 122 7.15 -13.66 -4.25
N PRO A 123 6.29 -14.68 -4.41
CA PRO A 123 6.04 -15.70 -3.40
C PRO A 123 7.26 -16.60 -3.16
N PHE A 124 7.19 -17.40 -2.10
CA PHE A 124 8.27 -18.32 -1.71
C PHE A 124 8.61 -19.36 -2.78
N ASP A 125 7.64 -19.77 -3.57
CA ASP A 125 7.76 -20.78 -4.64
C ASP A 125 8.04 -20.19 -6.04
N ALA A 126 8.30 -18.89 -6.14
CA ALA A 126 8.68 -18.23 -7.38
C ALA A 126 10.17 -18.41 -7.69
N SER A 127 10.54 -18.34 -8.97
CA SER A 127 11.93 -18.33 -9.45
C SER A 127 12.28 -16.98 -10.08
N SER A 128 13.52 -16.54 -9.90
CA SER A 128 14.02 -15.28 -10.47
C SER A 128 14.28 -15.34 -11.98
N ASP A 129 14.36 -16.56 -12.54
CA ASP A 129 14.80 -16.77 -13.91
C ASP A 129 13.68 -17.30 -14.79
N PHE A 130 13.51 -16.68 -15.95
CA PHE A 130 12.64 -17.21 -17.02
C PHE A 130 13.32 -18.42 -17.68
N SER A 131 12.62 -19.53 -17.73
CA SER A 131 13.08 -20.78 -18.38
C SER A 131 11.96 -21.39 -19.21
N PRO A 132 12.02 -21.27 -20.55
CA PRO A 132 10.92 -21.72 -21.43
C PRO A 132 10.50 -23.17 -21.17
N GLY A 133 9.19 -23.39 -20.96
CA GLY A 133 8.62 -24.70 -20.67
C GLY A 133 8.97 -25.30 -19.31
N VAL A 134 9.68 -24.56 -18.45
CA VAL A 134 10.04 -24.97 -17.09
C VAL A 134 9.49 -23.99 -16.04
N TYR A 135 9.73 -22.69 -16.25
CA TYR A 135 9.20 -21.61 -15.41
C TYR A 135 9.08 -20.32 -16.22
N GLU A 136 7.89 -19.82 -16.35
CA GLU A 136 7.57 -18.65 -17.16
C GLU A 136 6.91 -17.52 -16.33
N GLY A 137 6.97 -17.62 -14.99
CA GLY A 137 6.42 -16.61 -14.06
C GLY A 137 5.14 -17.04 -13.35
N GLU A 138 4.69 -18.29 -13.55
CA GLU A 138 3.41 -18.80 -13.07
C GLU A 138 3.21 -18.70 -11.55
N ASN A 139 4.30 -18.63 -10.77
CA ASN A 139 4.23 -18.47 -9.32
C ASN A 139 4.42 -17.01 -8.85
N HIS A 140 4.61 -16.05 -9.75
CA HIS A 140 4.50 -14.64 -9.41
C HIS A 140 3.02 -14.26 -9.23
N ILE A 141 2.74 -13.28 -8.36
CA ILE A 141 1.40 -12.74 -8.20
C ILE A 141 1.41 -11.35 -8.83
N THR A 142 0.78 -11.22 -10.00
CA THR A 142 0.72 -9.95 -10.72
C THR A 142 -0.21 -8.97 -10.02
N ASP A 143 -0.02 -7.70 -10.28
CA ASP A 143 -0.90 -6.63 -9.81
C ASP A 143 -2.32 -6.81 -10.34
N ASP A 144 -2.53 -7.33 -11.55
CA ASP A 144 -3.82 -7.73 -12.09
C ASP A 144 -4.53 -8.78 -11.22
N GLU A 145 -3.82 -9.85 -10.85
CA GLU A 145 -4.37 -10.88 -9.96
C GLU A 145 -4.73 -10.29 -8.58
N LEU A 146 -3.89 -9.37 -8.08
CA LEU A 146 -4.13 -8.68 -6.82
C LEU A 146 -5.32 -7.73 -6.91
N ASN A 147 -5.45 -6.97 -8.00
CA ASN A 147 -6.55 -6.04 -8.22
C ASN A 147 -7.91 -6.76 -8.23
N LEU A 148 -7.97 -7.94 -8.87
CA LEU A 148 -9.18 -8.77 -8.82
C LEU A 148 -9.57 -9.16 -7.38
N VAL A 149 -8.59 -9.48 -6.55
CA VAL A 149 -8.81 -9.85 -5.14
C VAL A 149 -9.17 -8.62 -4.31
N TYR A 150 -8.46 -7.51 -4.50
CA TYR A 150 -8.71 -6.26 -3.78
C TYR A 150 -10.12 -5.74 -4.07
N ASN A 151 -10.59 -5.80 -5.31
CA ASN A 151 -11.94 -5.41 -5.67
C ASN A 151 -13.01 -6.29 -4.99
N LYS A 152 -12.78 -7.60 -4.86
CA LYS A 152 -13.66 -8.49 -4.07
C LYS A 152 -13.69 -8.10 -2.59
N ILE A 153 -12.53 -7.76 -2.01
CA ILE A 153 -12.43 -7.30 -0.62
C ILE A 153 -13.18 -5.97 -0.44
N ARG A 154 -12.95 -4.99 -1.32
CA ARG A 154 -13.61 -3.68 -1.30
C ARG A 154 -15.14 -3.80 -1.43
N THR A 155 -15.60 -4.65 -2.35
CA THR A 155 -17.04 -4.94 -2.53
C THR A 155 -17.65 -5.57 -1.28
N LYS A 156 -16.95 -6.53 -0.67
CA LYS A 156 -17.39 -7.19 0.55
C LYS A 156 -17.52 -6.21 1.72
N LEU A 157 -16.56 -5.30 1.85
CA LEU A 157 -16.55 -4.27 2.88
C LEU A 157 -17.64 -3.21 2.65
N GLY A 158 -17.96 -2.93 1.39
CA GLY A 158 -18.97 -1.92 0.99
C GLY A 158 -18.54 -0.49 1.33
N PRO A 159 -19.37 0.52 0.98
CA PRO A 159 -18.98 1.94 1.00
C PRO A 159 -18.68 2.51 2.41
N LYS A 160 -19.06 1.81 3.47
CA LYS A 160 -18.75 2.18 4.86
C LYS A 160 -17.52 1.48 5.41
N GLY A 161 -16.98 0.50 4.66
CA GLY A 161 -15.76 -0.21 5.00
C GLY A 161 -14.52 0.55 4.57
N HIS A 162 -13.36 0.01 4.91
CA HIS A 162 -12.08 0.59 4.54
C HIS A 162 -11.05 -0.50 4.30
N PHE A 163 -10.28 -0.36 3.24
CA PHE A 163 -9.19 -1.25 2.91
C PHE A 163 -7.88 -0.48 2.82
N MET A 164 -6.90 -0.91 3.57
CA MET A 164 -5.55 -0.34 3.55
C MET A 164 -4.54 -1.42 3.23
N LEU A 165 -3.54 -1.08 2.42
CA LEU A 165 -2.43 -1.98 2.14
C LEU A 165 -1.08 -1.26 2.19
N THR A 166 -0.03 -2.02 2.51
CA THR A 166 1.36 -1.60 2.44
C THR A 166 2.17 -2.68 1.77
N ILE A 167 2.83 -2.33 0.67
CA ILE A 167 3.64 -3.25 -0.14
C ILE A 167 5.10 -2.83 -0.04
N ASP A 168 5.87 -3.59 0.73
CA ASP A 168 7.30 -3.36 0.94
C ASP A 168 8.11 -4.35 0.07
N ALA A 169 7.98 -4.15 -1.23
CA ALA A 169 8.64 -4.90 -2.28
C ALA A 169 9.01 -3.95 -3.42
N CYS A 170 9.94 -4.37 -4.25
CA CYS A 170 10.43 -3.60 -5.40
C CYS A 170 9.89 -4.22 -6.68
N HIS A 171 9.31 -3.40 -7.54
CA HIS A 171 8.81 -3.87 -8.84
C HIS A 171 9.69 -3.42 -10.02
N SER A 172 10.77 -2.66 -9.77
CA SER A 172 11.53 -1.99 -10.82
C SER A 172 12.61 -2.83 -11.47
N GLY A 173 12.67 -2.74 -12.79
CA GLY A 173 13.72 -3.31 -13.63
C GLY A 173 14.92 -2.39 -13.91
N THR A 174 15.18 -1.34 -13.14
CA THR A 174 16.32 -0.44 -13.39
C THR A 174 17.40 -0.61 -12.34
N SER A 175 18.55 -1.17 -12.75
CA SER A 175 19.69 -1.35 -11.88
C SER A 175 20.53 -0.08 -11.80
N THR A 176 20.54 0.56 -10.64
CA THR A 176 21.73 1.27 -10.19
C THR A 176 22.38 0.42 -9.11
N ARG A 177 23.65 0.09 -9.27
CA ARG A 177 24.43 -0.67 -8.27
C ARG A 177 24.57 0.16 -7.00
N ALA A 178 23.51 0.19 -6.19
CA ALA A 178 23.55 0.83 -4.88
C ALA A 178 24.08 -0.14 -3.83
N ILE A 179 24.81 0.40 -2.88
CA ILE A 179 25.29 -0.32 -1.70
C ILE A 179 24.09 -0.48 -0.77
N GLY A 180 23.44 -1.67 -0.78
CA GLY A 180 22.28 -1.95 0.07
C GLY A 180 21.63 -3.29 -0.28
N CYS A 181 20.75 -3.78 0.62
CA CYS A 181 19.97 -4.97 0.38
C CYS A 181 18.64 -4.56 -0.30
N ALA A 182 18.56 -4.68 -1.64
CA ALA A 182 17.34 -4.37 -2.39
C ALA A 182 16.33 -5.53 -2.29
N ARG A 183 15.04 -5.21 -2.31
CA ARG A 183 13.92 -6.15 -2.22
C ARG A 183 13.29 -6.42 -3.58
N GLY A 184 14.11 -6.78 -4.55
CA GLY A 184 13.70 -7.09 -5.92
C GLY A 184 14.88 -7.37 -6.82
N THR A 185 14.61 -7.55 -8.10
CA THR A 185 15.60 -7.78 -9.15
C THR A 185 15.30 -6.88 -10.35
N ASP A 186 16.36 -6.53 -11.08
CA ASP A 186 16.28 -5.75 -12.31
C ASP A 186 16.04 -6.60 -13.58
N ILE A 187 15.91 -7.92 -13.40
CA ILE A 187 15.67 -8.84 -14.50
C ILE A 187 14.19 -9.23 -14.49
N ALA A 188 13.44 -8.87 -15.53
CA ALA A 188 12.06 -9.29 -15.67
C ALA A 188 11.95 -10.77 -16.07
N ILE A 189 10.89 -11.43 -15.63
CA ILE A 189 10.49 -12.76 -16.10
C ILE A 189 9.87 -12.60 -17.48
N ALA A 190 10.70 -12.75 -18.50
CA ALA A 190 10.31 -12.70 -19.90
C ALA A 190 11.37 -13.33 -20.78
N PRO A 191 11.02 -13.81 -22.01
CA PRO A 191 12.00 -14.25 -22.99
C PRO A 191 13.04 -13.14 -23.28
N GLU A 192 14.30 -13.52 -23.49
CA GLU A 192 15.37 -12.56 -23.77
C GLU A 192 15.06 -11.65 -24.97
N ALA A 193 14.49 -12.23 -26.04
CA ALA A 193 14.09 -11.46 -27.23
C ALA A 193 12.99 -10.41 -26.93
N TYR A 194 12.13 -10.68 -25.95
CA TYR A 194 11.13 -9.71 -25.48
C TYR A 194 11.78 -8.58 -24.70
N ARG A 195 12.66 -8.91 -23.75
CA ARG A 195 13.39 -7.93 -22.94
C ARG A 195 14.23 -6.97 -23.75
N GLN A 196 14.76 -7.42 -24.90
CA GLN A 196 15.56 -6.58 -25.82
C GLN A 196 14.71 -5.61 -26.66
N LYS A 197 13.41 -5.88 -26.86
CA LYS A 197 12.51 -5.08 -27.68
C LYS A 197 11.74 -4.04 -26.91
N THR A 198 11.56 -4.27 -25.63
CA THR A 198 10.66 -3.48 -24.78
C THR A 198 11.41 -2.32 -24.13
N ASP A 199 10.87 -1.12 -24.23
CA ASP A 199 11.44 0.10 -23.64
C ASP A 199 10.88 0.30 -22.23
N ARG A 200 11.60 -0.21 -21.23
CA ARG A 200 11.26 -0.13 -19.81
C ARG A 200 11.26 1.29 -19.23
N THR A 201 11.55 2.30 -20.03
CA THR A 201 11.49 3.71 -19.58
C THR A 201 10.12 4.33 -19.77
N LYS A 202 9.23 3.68 -20.50
CA LYS A 202 7.85 4.12 -20.74
C LYS A 202 6.93 3.56 -19.65
N HIS A 203 7.09 4.06 -18.44
CA HIS A 203 6.17 3.73 -17.37
C HIS A 203 4.96 4.65 -17.42
N ASP A 204 3.77 4.08 -17.47
CA ASP A 204 2.53 4.83 -17.31
C ASP A 204 2.09 4.78 -15.84
N MET A 205 1.90 5.95 -15.25
CA MET A 205 1.27 6.09 -13.93
C MET A 205 -0.24 5.78 -13.95
N ASN A 206 -0.79 5.57 -15.13
CA ASN A 206 -2.17 5.13 -15.33
C ASN A 206 -2.18 3.61 -15.47
N GLN A 207 -2.07 2.91 -14.35
CA GLN A 207 -2.42 1.49 -14.32
C GLN A 207 -3.77 1.31 -15.01
N SER A 208 -3.83 0.37 -15.94
CA SER A 208 -5.06 -0.05 -16.59
C SER A 208 -5.99 -0.64 -15.53
N GLU A 209 -6.67 0.26 -14.85
CA GLU A 209 -7.75 -0.14 -13.96
C GLU A 209 -8.87 -0.67 -14.85
N THR A 210 -9.11 -1.98 -14.80
CA THR A 210 -10.46 -2.49 -15.07
C THR A 210 -11.37 -1.81 -14.04
N LYS A 211 -11.94 -0.66 -14.41
CA LYS A 211 -12.80 0.12 -13.51
C LYS A 211 -13.91 -0.80 -13.03
N PRO A 212 -14.06 -0.97 -11.72
CA PRO A 212 -15.20 -1.70 -11.19
C PRO A 212 -16.48 -1.04 -11.69
N GLU A 213 -17.48 -1.82 -12.03
CA GLU A 213 -18.75 -1.33 -12.59
C GLU A 213 -19.43 -0.29 -11.70
N ASP A 214 -19.19 -0.28 -10.38
CA ASP A 214 -19.71 0.73 -9.44
C ASP A 214 -18.80 0.93 -8.23
N GLU A 215 -17.80 1.79 -8.34
CA GLU A 215 -16.90 2.16 -7.23
C GLU A 215 -17.64 2.77 -6.02
N SER A 216 -18.82 3.37 -6.23
CA SER A 216 -19.59 3.97 -5.14
C SER A 216 -20.08 2.94 -4.11
N GLN A 217 -20.18 1.67 -4.50
CA GLN A 217 -20.59 0.57 -3.64
C GLN A 217 -19.40 -0.14 -2.96
N MET A 218 -18.18 0.27 -3.26
CA MET A 218 -16.97 -0.33 -2.73
C MET A 218 -16.39 0.44 -1.54
N ALA A 219 -15.63 -0.25 -0.71
CA ALA A 219 -14.84 0.39 0.33
C ALA A 219 -13.75 1.27 -0.27
N SER A 220 -13.47 2.41 0.39
CA SER A 220 -12.30 3.21 0.07
C SER A 220 -11.02 2.38 0.26
N MET A 221 -10.07 2.54 -0.64
CA MET A 221 -8.77 1.87 -0.57
C MET A 221 -7.65 2.91 -0.47
N ILE A 222 -6.67 2.59 0.37
CA ILE A 222 -5.41 3.33 0.48
C ILE A 222 -4.28 2.33 0.36
N ALA A 223 -3.35 2.61 -0.53
CA ALA A 223 -2.15 1.80 -0.72
C ALA A 223 -0.89 2.63 -0.48
N PHE A 224 0.09 2.06 0.20
CA PHE A 224 1.44 2.58 0.31
C PHE A 224 2.41 1.57 -0.29
N PHE A 225 3.29 2.07 -1.14
CA PHE A 225 4.34 1.31 -1.82
C PHE A 225 5.70 1.79 -1.36
N GLY A 226 6.65 0.87 -1.28
CA GLY A 226 7.99 1.15 -0.76
C GLY A 226 8.81 2.08 -1.63
N SER A 227 8.60 2.05 -2.95
CA SER A 227 9.32 2.87 -3.92
C SER A 227 8.45 3.15 -5.14
N MET A 228 8.85 4.13 -5.94
CA MET A 228 8.30 4.34 -7.29
C MET A 228 8.59 3.11 -8.16
N ALA A 229 7.75 2.87 -9.15
CA ALA A 229 7.85 1.71 -10.04
C ALA A 229 9.23 1.55 -10.74
N ASN A 230 9.94 2.65 -10.99
CA ASN A 230 11.27 2.66 -11.58
C ASN A 230 12.42 2.72 -10.56
N GLN A 231 12.16 2.48 -9.28
CA GLN A 231 13.14 2.57 -8.20
C GLN A 231 13.25 1.25 -7.43
N LEU A 232 14.44 0.98 -6.93
CA LEU A 232 14.65 -0.15 -6.00
C LEU A 232 14.15 0.20 -4.61
N ASN A 233 13.54 -0.77 -3.96
CA ASN A 233 13.19 -0.71 -2.53
C ASN A 233 14.29 -1.39 -1.71
N TYR A 234 14.74 -0.72 -0.66
CA TYR A 234 15.88 -1.17 0.14
C TYR A 234 15.49 -1.51 1.57
N GLU A 235 16.43 -2.16 2.25
CA GLU A 235 16.39 -2.32 3.70
C GLU A 235 17.15 -1.19 4.38
N ILE A 236 16.69 -0.82 5.56
CA ILE A 236 17.35 0.13 6.45
C ILE A 236 17.69 -0.55 7.78
N GLN A 237 18.75 -0.06 8.43
CA GLN A 237 19.06 -0.50 9.78
C GLN A 237 18.29 0.34 10.79
N GLY A 238 17.54 -0.33 11.64
CA GLY A 238 16.82 0.30 12.75
C GLY A 238 17.74 0.67 13.92
N GLU A 239 17.20 1.40 14.89
CA GLU A 239 17.92 1.81 16.10
C GLU A 239 18.38 0.63 16.96
N ASP A 240 17.74 -0.53 16.81
CA ASP A 240 18.09 -1.80 17.48
C ASP A 240 19.17 -2.61 16.73
N GLY A 241 19.72 -2.06 15.66
CA GLY A 241 20.77 -2.68 14.83
C GLY A 241 20.26 -3.73 13.86
N LYS A 242 18.96 -4.04 13.81
CA LYS A 242 18.40 -4.98 12.84
C LYS A 242 18.04 -4.28 11.54
N ASN A 243 18.02 -5.05 10.45
CA ASN A 243 17.54 -4.56 9.17
C ASN A 243 16.05 -4.80 9.00
N TYR A 244 15.39 -3.83 8.38
CA TYR A 244 13.95 -3.78 8.11
C TYR A 244 13.71 -3.29 6.70
N GLY A 245 12.57 -3.61 6.13
CA GLY A 245 12.10 -2.92 4.94
C GLY A 245 11.87 -1.44 5.21
N ALA A 246 12.30 -0.61 4.28
CA ALA A 246 12.24 0.84 4.48
C ALA A 246 10.81 1.35 4.71
N LEU A 247 9.85 0.85 3.92
CA LEU A 247 8.44 1.21 4.11
C LEU A 247 7.90 0.67 5.43
N SER A 248 8.18 -0.59 5.77
CA SER A 248 7.70 -1.24 6.99
C SER A 248 8.17 -0.51 8.23
N TYR A 249 9.46 -0.17 8.29
CA TYR A 249 10.04 0.61 9.38
C TYR A 249 9.43 2.00 9.47
N ALA A 250 9.39 2.72 8.34
CA ALA A 250 8.87 4.09 8.29
C ALA A 250 7.38 4.13 8.64
N PHE A 251 6.58 3.18 8.15
CA PHE A 251 5.16 3.05 8.48
C PHE A 251 4.97 2.83 9.99
N SER A 252 5.70 1.89 10.57
CA SER A 252 5.60 1.61 12.01
C SER A 252 5.95 2.84 12.85
N LYS A 253 7.08 3.49 12.58
CA LYS A 253 7.49 4.71 13.28
C LYS A 253 6.48 5.85 13.10
N ALA A 254 5.97 6.04 11.88
CA ALA A 254 4.99 7.07 11.58
C ALA A 254 3.67 6.84 12.33
N VAL A 255 3.17 5.59 12.37
CA VAL A 255 1.95 5.23 13.11
C VAL A 255 2.10 5.48 14.61
N HIS A 256 3.24 5.11 15.21
CA HIS A 256 3.46 5.36 16.65
C HIS A 256 3.48 6.84 17.01
N ALA A 257 3.83 7.70 16.07
CA ALA A 257 3.86 9.16 16.23
C ALA A 257 2.57 9.86 15.77
N LEU A 258 1.55 9.11 15.28
CA LEU A 258 0.27 9.68 14.87
C LEU A 258 -0.50 10.24 16.06
N LYS A 259 -1.14 11.38 15.80
CA LYS A 259 -2.17 11.92 16.68
C LYS A 259 -3.54 11.34 16.30
N PRO A 260 -4.49 11.24 17.21
CA PRO A 260 -5.88 11.01 16.86
C PRO A 260 -6.30 11.97 15.75
N GLU A 261 -7.13 11.52 14.82
CA GLU A 261 -7.64 12.33 13.69
C GLU A 261 -6.62 12.66 12.58
N SER A 262 -5.38 12.15 12.66
CA SER A 262 -4.43 12.33 11.55
C SER A 262 -4.96 11.72 10.26
N SER A 263 -4.74 12.43 9.13
CA SER A 263 -5.07 11.94 7.80
C SER A 263 -4.01 10.97 7.26
N TYR A 264 -4.37 10.21 6.22
CA TYR A 264 -3.38 9.41 5.47
C TYR A 264 -2.29 10.28 4.83
N GLN A 265 -2.62 11.51 4.43
CA GLN A 265 -1.60 12.44 3.92
C GLN A 265 -0.52 12.73 4.97
N GLN A 266 -0.93 13.01 6.21
CA GLN A 266 0.02 13.26 7.30
C GLN A 266 0.83 12.01 7.65
N LEU A 267 0.21 10.82 7.60
CA LEU A 267 0.91 9.55 7.76
C LEU A 267 1.95 9.36 6.66
N PHE A 268 1.54 9.56 5.41
CA PHE A 268 2.40 9.37 4.25
C PHE A 268 3.56 10.38 4.18
N ASP A 269 3.31 11.64 4.49
CA ASP A 269 4.37 12.66 4.56
C ASP A 269 5.44 12.29 5.60
N ARG A 270 5.01 11.71 6.72
CA ARG A 270 5.94 11.22 7.74
C ARG A 270 6.70 9.97 7.27
N ILE A 271 6.05 9.05 6.56
CA ILE A 271 6.72 7.89 5.93
C ILE A 271 7.80 8.37 4.97
N LYS A 272 7.48 9.29 4.05
CA LYS A 272 8.47 9.86 3.11
C LYS A 272 9.65 10.51 3.81
N LEU A 273 9.37 11.26 4.87
CA LEU A 273 10.43 11.89 5.67
C LEU A 273 11.37 10.84 6.27
N ILE A 274 10.83 9.79 6.91
CA ILE A 274 11.63 8.76 7.57
C ILE A 274 12.45 7.99 6.52
N VAL A 275 11.85 7.56 5.41
CA VAL A 275 12.59 6.88 4.34
C VAL A 275 13.71 7.77 3.79
N GLY A 276 13.42 9.05 3.49
CA GLY A 276 14.40 9.99 2.96
C GLY A 276 15.56 10.33 3.91
N MET A 277 15.38 10.13 5.23
CA MET A 277 16.47 10.26 6.22
C MET A 277 17.49 9.11 6.14
N HIS A 278 17.09 7.95 5.62
CA HIS A 278 17.93 6.76 5.53
C HIS A 278 18.40 6.46 4.10
N ILE A 279 17.57 6.75 3.09
CA ILE A 279 17.83 6.37 1.69
C ILE A 279 17.50 7.54 0.76
N ASN A 280 18.53 8.06 0.08
CA ASN A 280 18.37 9.23 -0.80
C ASN A 280 17.64 8.95 -2.11
N ASN A 281 17.68 7.70 -2.59
CA ASN A 281 17.21 7.32 -3.93
C ASN A 281 15.96 6.43 -3.89
N GLN A 282 15.21 6.45 -2.80
CA GLN A 282 13.97 5.72 -2.67
C GLN A 282 12.85 6.70 -2.29
N ILE A 283 11.82 6.74 -3.11
CA ILE A 283 10.66 7.60 -2.92
C ILE A 283 9.43 6.70 -2.77
N PRO A 284 8.85 6.58 -1.57
CA PRO A 284 7.60 5.88 -1.38
C PRO A 284 6.47 6.52 -2.17
N GLU A 285 5.52 5.71 -2.61
CA GLU A 285 4.30 6.14 -3.29
C GLU A 285 3.05 5.82 -2.49
N ALA A 286 1.98 6.53 -2.79
CA ALA A 286 0.68 6.30 -2.20
C ALA A 286 -0.44 6.45 -3.22
N SER A 287 -1.45 5.60 -3.12
CA SER A 287 -2.66 5.66 -3.93
C SER A 287 -3.90 5.75 -3.04
N GLY A 288 -4.95 6.37 -3.57
CA GLY A 288 -6.23 6.57 -2.89
C GLY A 288 -6.44 7.97 -2.35
N ILE A 289 -7.55 8.20 -1.65
CA ILE A 289 -7.93 9.52 -1.13
C ILE A 289 -7.20 9.78 0.20
N LEU A 290 -6.02 10.38 0.17
CA LEU A 290 -5.17 10.57 1.33
C LEU A 290 -5.69 11.58 2.35
N ALA A 291 -6.67 12.40 1.98
CA ALA A 291 -7.30 13.37 2.89
C ALA A 291 -8.17 12.73 3.98
N GLN A 292 -8.47 11.41 3.88
CA GLN A 292 -9.27 10.69 4.87
C GLN A 292 -8.49 10.49 6.18
N PRO A 293 -9.20 10.43 7.34
CA PRO A 293 -8.59 9.99 8.60
C PRO A 293 -8.07 8.56 8.49
N VAL A 294 -6.93 8.29 9.10
CA VAL A 294 -6.36 6.94 9.14
C VAL A 294 -7.38 5.96 9.74
N LEU A 295 -7.78 4.94 8.97
CA LEU A 295 -8.76 3.91 9.32
C LEU A 295 -10.14 4.43 9.81
N GLY A 296 -10.43 5.72 9.60
CA GLY A 296 -11.67 6.33 10.09
C GLY A 296 -12.79 6.41 9.05
N GLY A 297 -12.52 6.21 7.78
CA GLY A 297 -13.50 6.27 6.69
C GLY A 297 -14.24 7.60 6.55
N ARG A 298 -13.86 8.64 7.31
CA ARG A 298 -14.42 9.98 7.24
C ARG A 298 -13.50 10.87 6.42
N TYR A 299 -14.09 11.57 5.46
CA TYR A 299 -13.38 12.62 4.75
C TYR A 299 -13.12 13.78 5.73
N LEU A 300 -11.86 14.04 6.02
CA LEU A 300 -11.45 15.31 6.61
C LEU A 300 -11.28 16.29 5.47
N GLY A 301 -12.09 17.34 5.47
CA GLY A 301 -11.86 18.50 4.60
C GLY A 301 -10.56 19.20 5.02
N THR A 302 -9.44 18.53 4.83
CA THR A 302 -8.13 19.19 5.02
C THR A 302 -7.93 20.11 3.84
N PRO A 303 -7.64 21.39 4.07
CA PRO A 303 -7.22 22.28 3.01
C PRO A 303 -6.04 21.65 2.27
N ASN A 304 -6.05 21.69 0.95
CA ASN A 304 -4.88 21.32 0.17
C ASN A 304 -3.74 22.24 0.57
N TYR A 305 -2.65 21.68 1.07
CA TYR A 305 -1.44 22.44 1.38
C TYR A 305 -0.51 22.37 0.19
N PHE A 306 -0.07 23.54 -0.24
CA PHE A 306 0.97 23.68 -1.24
C PHE A 306 2.15 24.40 -0.61
N ARG A 307 3.35 23.88 -0.84
CA ARG A 307 4.56 24.54 -0.34
C ARG A 307 4.87 25.73 -1.22
N VAL A 308 5.21 26.84 -0.58
CA VAL A 308 5.85 27.94 -1.30
C VAL A 308 7.28 27.51 -1.62
N LYS A 309 7.58 27.29 -2.90
CA LYS A 309 8.93 26.96 -3.37
C LYS A 309 9.83 28.19 -3.34
N GLU A 310 9.27 29.33 -3.74
CA GLU A 310 10.03 30.55 -3.90
C GLU A 310 9.12 31.77 -3.81
N TRP A 311 9.61 32.82 -3.15
CA TRP A 311 9.07 34.16 -3.21
C TRP A 311 9.83 34.93 -4.30
N GLN A 312 9.16 35.21 -5.41
CA GLN A 312 9.78 35.97 -6.52
C GLN A 312 9.80 37.47 -6.21
N ASP A 313 8.72 37.97 -5.60
CA ASP A 313 8.59 39.35 -5.14
C ASP A 313 7.48 39.45 -4.06
N GLN A 314 7.08 40.68 -3.68
CA GLN A 314 6.03 40.91 -2.67
C GLN A 314 4.63 40.43 -3.09
N HIS A 315 4.42 40.13 -4.38
CA HIS A 315 3.12 39.78 -4.95
C HIS A 315 3.11 38.43 -5.67
N THR A 316 4.27 37.82 -5.86
CA THR A 316 4.43 36.63 -6.68
C THR A 316 5.15 35.53 -5.95
N ILE A 317 4.52 34.36 -5.90
CA ILE A 317 5.09 33.14 -5.30
C ILE A 317 5.02 31.99 -6.28
N THR A 318 5.97 31.08 -6.18
CA THR A 318 5.93 29.78 -6.85
C THR A 318 5.51 28.72 -5.86
N LEU A 319 4.49 27.93 -6.22
CA LEU A 319 3.99 26.82 -5.41
C LEU A 319 4.47 25.47 -5.97
N ASP A 320 4.42 24.42 -5.17
CA ASP A 320 4.64 23.04 -5.60
C ASP A 320 3.37 22.36 -6.13
N GLY A 321 2.35 23.13 -6.46
CA GLY A 321 1.09 22.68 -7.03
C GLY A 321 0.59 23.63 -8.11
N GLY A 322 -0.30 23.16 -8.97
CA GLY A 322 -0.85 23.94 -10.07
C GLY A 322 -2.24 23.46 -10.50
N PHE A 323 -2.55 23.65 -11.76
CA PHE A 323 -3.87 23.34 -12.34
C PHE A 323 -4.30 21.89 -12.09
N LEU A 324 -3.38 20.92 -12.21
CA LEU A 324 -3.64 19.49 -11.94
C LEU A 324 -3.97 19.19 -10.46
N ASN A 325 -3.61 20.10 -9.56
CA ASN A 325 -3.91 20.01 -8.14
C ASN A 325 -5.15 20.83 -7.75
N GLY A 326 -5.94 21.30 -8.73
CA GLY A 326 -7.14 22.08 -8.50
C GLY A 326 -6.90 23.58 -8.25
N ILE A 327 -5.67 24.09 -8.44
CA ILE A 327 -5.38 25.52 -8.37
C ILE A 327 -5.70 26.17 -9.73
N THR A 328 -6.70 27.02 -9.73
CA THR A 328 -7.15 27.76 -10.91
C THR A 328 -7.07 29.26 -10.68
N PRO A 329 -7.09 30.10 -11.74
CA PRO A 329 -7.23 31.53 -11.56
C PRO A 329 -8.46 31.88 -10.68
N GLY A 330 -8.24 32.68 -9.63
CA GLY A 330 -9.26 33.02 -8.63
C GLY A 330 -9.30 32.10 -7.40
N THR A 331 -8.47 31.06 -7.33
CA THR A 331 -8.32 30.26 -6.11
C THR A 331 -7.79 31.14 -4.97
N VAL A 332 -8.52 31.15 -3.84
CA VAL A 332 -8.11 31.87 -2.62
C VAL A 332 -7.27 30.97 -1.73
N MET A 333 -6.10 31.41 -1.32
CA MET A 333 -5.17 30.68 -0.48
C MET A 333 -4.84 31.46 0.79
N GLY A 334 -4.71 30.72 1.91
CA GLY A 334 -4.20 31.27 3.17
C GLY A 334 -2.74 30.83 3.37
N PHE A 335 -1.91 31.72 3.91
CA PHE A 335 -0.55 31.40 4.31
C PHE A 335 -0.51 31.03 5.79
N TYR A 336 0.13 29.94 6.11
CA TYR A 336 0.34 29.47 7.48
C TYR A 336 1.83 29.24 7.69
N GLN A 337 2.32 29.61 8.85
CA GLN A 337 3.65 29.18 9.28
C GLN A 337 3.59 27.73 9.74
N PRO A 338 4.59 26.89 9.44
CA PRO A 338 4.63 25.47 9.82
C PRO A 338 4.69 25.27 11.34
#